data_875d286630bfde644d620052799e3c14
#
_entry.id   875d286630bfde644d620052799e3c14
#
_cell.length_a   1.000
_cell.length_b   1.000
_cell.length_c   1.000
_cell.angle_alpha   90.00
_cell.angle_beta   90.00
_cell.angle_gamma   90.00
#
_symmetry.space_group_name_H-M   'P 1'
#
loop_
_entity.id
_entity.type
_entity.pdbx_description
1 polymer ?
#
loop_
_entity_poly.entity_id
_entity_poly.type
_entity_poly.pdbx_seq_one_letter_code
_entity_poly.pdbx_strand_id
1 'polypeptide(L)'
;MVRERMPPLTAIPLPRAVDRRLLDQRWPVRELATPPPGSGLKPVLGDAGAPVIGHALDSMRFGVDFALTRYRRYGPVSWMGAFGQRIVLLAGPDATQAALVNKDKAFSQDGWRFFIDAFFHRGLMLLDFDEHLLHRRIMQEAFTRDRLAGYLRQLGPVLREGVAAWDARPRLYWALKQLTLDVATQVFMGMRSSAGAAAINRAFVASVRAPTAIVRFPVPGGRWAAGLAGRRLLERYFRATLPAKRQAGGDDLFSALCHARGDGGERFTDDDIVNHMIFLMMAAHDTTTITSTAVAYHLAKHPEWQERVRAESLALGDELPDLDALDQLEALDLVIKESMRLTAPVPSLARRAVADTEVLGHYLPAGTLVSVSPNVNHYSPEHWRDPHRFDPERFAEGRREDKSHRYAWMPFGGGAHKCIGLHFGMYEIKALVHEMVRNYRWSVPRSYHIHWDYVSLPVPVDGLPVQLAAAGSGSRGFHGR
;
A
#
# COMPACT_ATOMS: atom_id res chain seq x y z
N MET A 1 -22.80 -12.72 -0.96
CA MET A 1 -23.45 -11.48 -0.52
C MET A 1 -22.61 -10.87 0.62
N VAL A 2 -21.83 -9.84 0.34
CA VAL A 2 -21.18 -9.03 1.38
C VAL A 2 -22.26 -8.12 1.96
N ARG A 3 -22.68 -8.38 3.21
CA ARG A 3 -23.64 -7.51 3.90
C ARG A 3 -23.08 -6.08 3.88
N GLU A 4 -23.90 -5.14 3.41
CA GLU A 4 -23.64 -3.70 3.54
C GLU A 4 -23.40 -3.40 5.02
N ARG A 5 -22.16 -3.05 5.35
CA ARG A 5 -21.81 -2.58 6.69
C ARG A 5 -22.04 -1.08 6.73
N MET A 6 -22.62 -0.58 7.81
CA MET A 6 -22.61 0.86 8.09
C MET A 6 -21.16 1.37 7.95
N PRO A 7 -20.98 2.52 7.29
CA PRO A 7 -19.65 3.12 7.18
C PRO A 7 -19.09 3.34 8.60
N PRO A 8 -17.77 3.21 8.78
CA PRO A 8 -17.15 3.52 10.07
C PRO A 8 -17.47 4.98 10.45
N LEU A 9 -17.53 5.26 11.75
CA LEU A 9 -17.83 6.62 12.26
C LEU A 9 -16.91 7.70 11.66
N THR A 10 -15.68 7.32 11.31
CA THR A 10 -14.69 8.18 10.63
C THR A 10 -15.08 8.54 9.20
N ALA A 11 -15.93 7.76 8.55
CA ALA A 11 -16.35 7.95 7.17
C ALA A 11 -17.72 8.62 7.03
N ILE A 12 -18.37 9.00 8.15
CA ILE A 12 -19.65 9.76 8.10
C ILE A 12 -19.35 11.16 7.55
N PRO A 13 -19.95 11.57 6.42
CA PRO A 13 -19.74 12.89 5.86
C PRO A 13 -20.27 13.96 6.82
N LEU A 14 -19.40 14.90 7.21
CA LEU A 14 -19.78 16.10 7.95
C LEU A 14 -19.75 17.30 7.00
N PRO A 15 -20.47 18.39 7.34
CA PRO A 15 -20.33 19.65 6.61
C PRO A 15 -18.86 20.09 6.56
N ARG A 16 -18.37 20.57 5.42
CA ARG A 16 -16.98 21.00 5.23
C ARG A 16 -16.47 21.99 6.28
N ALA A 17 -17.35 22.85 6.78
CA ALA A 17 -17.02 23.81 7.84
C ALA A 17 -16.67 23.10 9.17
N VAL A 18 -17.37 22.00 9.49
CA VAL A 18 -17.14 21.19 10.70
C VAL A 18 -15.82 20.44 10.56
N ASP A 19 -15.56 19.81 9.41
CA ASP A 19 -14.30 19.12 9.14
C ASP A 19 -13.11 20.07 9.26
N ARG A 20 -13.19 21.26 8.67
CA ARG A 20 -12.14 22.27 8.77
C ARG A 20 -11.92 22.71 10.23
N ARG A 21 -12.99 22.92 10.99
CA ARG A 21 -12.89 23.30 12.40
C ARG A 21 -12.24 22.21 13.26
N LEU A 22 -12.51 20.93 12.98
CA LEU A 22 -11.86 19.82 13.67
C LEU A 22 -10.36 19.76 13.33
N LEU A 23 -9.97 19.89 12.06
CA LEU A 23 -8.58 19.92 11.63
C LEU A 23 -7.79 21.11 12.21
N ASP A 24 -8.44 22.27 12.36
CA ASP A 24 -7.82 23.49 12.86
C ASP A 24 -7.77 23.55 14.41
N GLN A 25 -8.35 22.56 15.09
CA GLN A 25 -8.35 22.51 16.57
C GLN A 25 -6.92 22.54 17.11
N ARG A 26 -6.70 23.39 18.13
CA ARG A 26 -5.39 23.58 18.76
C ARG A 26 -5.38 22.98 20.15
N TRP A 27 -4.31 22.29 20.44
CA TRP A 27 -4.03 21.71 21.75
C TRP A 27 -2.76 22.33 22.34
N PRO A 28 -2.57 22.31 23.67
CA PRO A 28 -1.36 22.79 24.29
C PRO A 28 -0.09 22.13 23.75
N VAL A 29 0.83 22.95 23.25
CA VAL A 29 2.11 22.48 22.72
C VAL A 29 2.99 22.03 23.88
N ARG A 30 3.64 20.87 23.71
CA ARG A 30 4.57 20.30 24.69
C ARG A 30 5.79 19.72 23.99
N GLU A 31 6.87 19.58 24.74
CA GLU A 31 8.05 18.83 24.31
C GLU A 31 7.82 17.32 24.47
N LEU A 32 8.36 16.54 23.56
CA LEU A 32 8.38 15.06 23.66
C LEU A 32 9.26 14.63 24.84
N ALA A 33 10.48 15.16 24.86
CA ALA A 33 11.49 14.91 25.87
C ALA A 33 12.49 16.08 25.89
N THR A 34 13.20 16.25 27.00
CA THR A 34 14.28 17.23 27.13
C THR A 34 15.56 16.65 26.51
N PRO A 35 16.21 17.35 25.56
CA PRO A 35 17.48 16.92 25.01
C PRO A 35 18.58 16.82 26.07
N PRO A 36 19.59 15.96 25.88
CA PRO A 36 20.74 15.86 26.80
C PRO A 36 21.47 17.23 26.93
N PRO A 37 21.89 17.59 28.13
CA PRO A 37 22.64 18.83 28.34
C PRO A 37 23.90 18.88 27.45
N GLY A 38 24.13 20.01 26.80
CA GLY A 38 25.28 20.22 25.93
C GLY A 38 25.20 19.56 24.54
N SER A 39 24.13 18.85 24.21
CA SER A 39 23.95 18.23 22.89
C SER A 39 23.72 19.22 21.75
N GLY A 40 23.26 20.43 22.03
CA GLY A 40 22.86 21.41 21.02
C GLY A 40 21.58 21.04 20.25
N LEU A 41 20.93 19.93 20.60
CA LEU A 41 19.72 19.46 19.95
C LEU A 41 18.48 20.21 20.43
N LYS A 42 17.48 20.31 19.57
CA LYS A 42 16.17 20.88 19.88
C LYS A 42 15.22 19.81 20.39
N PRO A 43 14.29 20.12 21.31
CA PRO A 43 13.20 19.20 21.65
C PRO A 43 12.24 19.05 20.47
N VAL A 44 11.65 17.86 20.31
CA VAL A 44 10.54 17.65 19.38
C VAL A 44 9.28 18.25 19.99
N LEU A 45 8.67 19.21 19.29
CA LEU A 45 7.43 19.84 19.70
C LEU A 45 6.20 19.09 19.14
N GLY A 46 5.10 19.16 19.88
CA GLY A 46 3.84 18.58 19.46
C GLY A 46 2.75 18.69 20.52
N ASP A 47 1.73 17.89 20.42
CA ASP A 47 0.62 17.90 21.35
C ASP A 47 -0.03 16.53 21.51
N ALA A 48 -0.72 16.33 22.63
CA ALA A 48 -1.35 15.06 22.97
C ALA A 48 -2.71 14.84 22.27
N GLY A 49 -3.32 15.89 21.72
CA GLY A 49 -4.69 15.80 21.20
C GLY A 49 -5.74 15.59 22.30
N ALA A 50 -6.86 14.98 21.92
CA ALA A 50 -7.97 14.69 22.83
C ALA A 50 -7.57 13.69 23.93
N PRO A 51 -8.14 13.78 25.16
CA PRO A 51 -7.86 12.81 26.23
C PRO A 51 -8.02 11.38 25.78
N VAL A 52 -7.08 10.51 26.15
CA VAL A 52 -7.01 9.06 25.86
C VAL A 52 -6.86 8.72 24.37
N ILE A 53 -7.70 9.26 23.49
CA ILE A 53 -7.75 8.93 22.05
C ILE A 53 -6.63 9.65 21.30
N GLY A 54 -6.22 10.83 21.76
CA GLY A 54 -5.26 11.69 21.06
C GLY A 54 -5.81 12.14 19.70
N HIS A 55 -4.97 12.09 18.69
CA HIS A 55 -5.29 12.40 17.30
C HIS A 55 -5.64 11.17 16.44
N ALA A 56 -5.90 10.03 17.06
CA ALA A 56 -6.17 8.80 16.30
C ALA A 56 -7.37 8.96 15.35
N LEU A 57 -8.49 9.52 15.83
CA LEU A 57 -9.68 9.75 15.01
C LEU A 57 -9.43 10.78 13.90
N ASP A 58 -8.69 11.86 14.21
CA ASP A 58 -8.35 12.89 13.22
C ASP A 58 -7.49 12.31 12.11
N SER A 59 -6.47 11.52 12.46
CA SER A 59 -5.58 10.88 11.48
C SER A 59 -6.31 9.87 10.59
N MET A 60 -7.25 9.11 11.16
CA MET A 60 -8.08 8.16 10.42
C MET A 60 -9.09 8.84 9.51
N ARG A 61 -9.67 9.97 9.95
CA ARG A 61 -10.67 10.70 9.18
C ARG A 61 -10.08 11.55 8.07
N PHE A 62 -9.01 12.28 8.37
CA PHE A 62 -8.47 13.31 7.48
C PHE A 62 -7.20 12.89 6.75
N GLY A 63 -6.57 11.79 7.16
CA GLY A 63 -5.43 11.19 6.46
C GLY A 63 -4.36 12.21 6.07
N VAL A 64 -4.27 12.50 4.77
CA VAL A 64 -3.30 13.44 4.18
C VAL A 64 -3.44 14.85 4.76
N ASP A 65 -4.67 15.38 4.86
CA ASP A 65 -4.92 16.75 5.34
C ASP A 65 -4.49 16.93 6.79
N PHE A 66 -4.65 15.90 7.62
CA PHE A 66 -4.15 15.89 8.98
C PHE A 66 -2.61 15.99 9.00
N ALA A 67 -1.93 15.16 8.24
CA ALA A 67 -0.47 15.16 8.16
C ALA A 67 0.09 16.49 7.64
N LEU A 68 -0.52 17.07 6.60
CA LEU A 68 -0.17 18.38 6.06
C LEU A 68 -0.40 19.51 7.07
N THR A 69 -1.50 19.46 7.83
CA THR A 69 -1.80 20.46 8.86
C THR A 69 -0.75 20.42 9.97
N ARG A 70 -0.34 19.23 10.40
CA ARG A 70 0.73 19.10 11.39
C ARG A 70 2.08 19.56 10.85
N TYR A 71 2.43 19.21 9.62
CA TYR A 71 3.66 19.68 8.97
C TYR A 71 3.73 21.22 8.92
N ARG A 72 2.62 21.88 8.52
CA ARG A 72 2.56 23.35 8.51
C ARG A 72 2.69 23.98 9.89
N ARG A 73 2.21 23.29 10.94
CA ARG A 73 2.19 23.82 12.33
C ARG A 73 3.50 23.62 13.07
N TYR A 74 4.13 22.47 12.89
CA TYR A 74 5.29 22.05 13.70
C TYR A 74 6.56 21.81 12.87
N GLY A 75 6.49 21.83 11.55
CA GLY A 75 7.60 21.50 10.69
C GLY A 75 7.78 20.00 10.47
N PRO A 76 8.96 19.58 10.00
CA PRO A 76 9.23 18.21 9.52
C PRO A 76 9.31 17.15 10.64
N VAL A 77 9.56 17.58 11.88
CA VAL A 77 9.71 16.69 13.03
C VAL A 77 8.75 17.16 14.12
N SER A 78 7.68 16.38 14.37
CA SER A 78 6.70 16.71 15.41
C SER A 78 6.20 15.45 16.09
N TRP A 79 5.68 15.56 17.32
CA TRP A 79 5.03 14.42 17.97
C TRP A 79 3.53 14.62 18.15
N MET A 80 2.79 13.53 18.18
CA MET A 80 1.35 13.50 18.45
C MET A 80 0.99 12.38 19.43
N GLY A 81 -0.07 12.60 20.21
CA GLY A 81 -0.70 11.54 21.00
C GLY A 81 -1.65 10.71 20.15
N ALA A 82 -1.64 9.38 20.30
CA ALA A 82 -2.64 8.49 19.75
C ALA A 82 -2.77 7.23 20.62
N PHE A 83 -3.97 6.95 21.13
CA PHE A 83 -4.25 5.81 22.01
C PHE A 83 -3.26 5.65 23.18
N GLY A 84 -2.93 6.74 23.84
CA GLY A 84 -1.98 6.77 24.96
C GLY A 84 -0.50 6.63 24.57
N GLN A 85 -0.18 6.49 23.30
CA GLN A 85 1.19 6.48 22.78
C GLN A 85 1.60 7.88 22.31
N ARG A 86 2.92 8.18 22.40
CA ARG A 86 3.52 9.36 21.77
C ARG A 86 4.22 8.88 20.47
N ILE A 87 3.79 9.42 19.34
CA ILE A 87 4.29 9.04 18.03
C ILE A 87 4.93 10.26 17.39
N VAL A 88 6.19 10.17 17.00
CA VAL A 88 6.86 11.21 16.23
C VAL A 88 6.49 11.05 14.76
N LEU A 89 5.95 12.11 14.17
CA LEU A 89 5.71 12.23 12.75
C LEU A 89 6.95 12.84 12.08
N LEU A 90 7.54 12.09 11.15
CA LEU A 90 8.58 12.56 10.24
C LEU A 90 7.95 12.83 8.87
N ALA A 91 7.97 14.08 8.46
CA ALA A 91 7.28 14.57 7.28
C ALA A 91 8.22 15.48 6.47
N GLY A 92 8.03 15.50 5.15
CA GLY A 92 8.96 16.16 4.24
C GLY A 92 10.13 15.27 3.83
N PRO A 93 10.71 15.51 2.64
CA PRO A 93 11.71 14.64 2.04
C PRO A 93 12.97 14.41 2.87
N ASP A 94 13.50 15.45 3.54
CA ASP A 94 14.73 15.36 4.34
C ASP A 94 14.54 14.51 5.61
N ALA A 95 13.45 14.75 6.37
CA ALA A 95 13.13 13.93 7.55
C ALA A 95 12.87 12.47 7.18
N THR A 96 12.17 12.27 6.07
CA THR A 96 11.94 10.95 5.48
C THR A 96 13.25 10.26 5.10
N GLN A 97 14.16 10.99 4.45
CA GLN A 97 15.46 10.46 4.06
C GLN A 97 16.26 10.02 5.27
N ALA A 98 16.34 10.84 6.33
CA ALA A 98 17.06 10.50 7.55
C ALA A 98 16.58 9.16 8.14
N ALA A 99 15.25 8.99 8.26
CA ALA A 99 14.67 7.78 8.83
C ALA A 99 14.79 6.53 7.93
N LEU A 100 14.68 6.67 6.61
CA LEU A 100 14.65 5.52 5.69
C LEU A 100 16.02 5.10 5.20
N VAL A 101 16.97 6.01 5.03
CA VAL A 101 18.38 5.66 4.80
C VAL A 101 18.94 5.00 6.04
N ASN A 102 18.58 5.49 7.24
CA ASN A 102 18.86 4.87 8.53
C ASN A 102 20.34 4.48 8.67
N LYS A 103 21.22 5.42 8.36
CA LYS A 103 22.67 5.20 8.23
C LYS A 103 23.28 4.63 9.50
N ASP A 104 22.83 5.13 10.65
CA ASP A 104 23.33 4.74 11.97
C ASP A 104 22.53 3.57 12.60
N LYS A 105 21.67 2.90 11.81
CA LYS A 105 20.80 1.82 12.27
C LYS A 105 19.96 2.22 13.50
N ALA A 106 19.58 3.50 13.62
CA ALA A 106 18.87 4.04 14.76
C ALA A 106 17.36 3.68 14.77
N PHE A 107 16.80 3.26 13.65
CA PHE A 107 15.39 2.95 13.50
C PHE A 107 15.17 1.50 13.11
N SER A 108 14.35 0.78 13.89
CA SER A 108 13.92 -0.60 13.62
C SER A 108 12.49 -0.66 13.06
N GLN A 109 12.10 -1.83 12.55
CA GLN A 109 10.74 -2.15 12.14
C GLN A 109 9.80 -2.46 13.31
N ASP A 110 10.28 -2.43 14.54
CA ASP A 110 9.48 -2.69 15.75
C ASP A 110 8.25 -1.78 15.89
N GLY A 111 8.23 -0.65 15.21
CA GLY A 111 7.04 0.19 15.10
C GLY A 111 5.83 -0.53 14.49
N TRP A 112 6.04 -1.52 13.64
CA TRP A 112 4.99 -2.34 13.04
C TRP A 112 4.50 -3.48 13.93
N ARG A 113 5.36 -3.99 14.84
CA ARG A 113 5.05 -5.19 15.63
C ARG A 113 3.75 -5.07 16.39
N PHE A 114 3.53 -3.91 17.01
CA PHE A 114 2.27 -3.68 17.73
C PHE A 114 1.03 -3.91 16.86
N PHE A 115 1.09 -3.58 15.58
CA PHE A 115 -0.06 -3.67 14.68
C PHE A 115 -0.26 -5.06 14.09
N ILE A 116 0.80 -5.70 13.60
CA ILE A 116 0.69 -6.85 12.68
C ILE A 116 1.45 -8.11 13.12
N ASP A 117 2.30 -8.07 14.15
CA ASP A 117 3.18 -9.18 14.51
C ASP A 117 2.42 -10.48 14.83
N ALA A 118 1.26 -10.39 15.48
CA ALA A 118 0.43 -11.56 15.78
C ALA A 118 -0.01 -12.37 14.54
N PHE A 119 0.01 -11.75 13.36
CA PHE A 119 -0.49 -12.35 12.12
C PHE A 119 0.59 -12.52 11.05
N PHE A 120 1.65 -11.71 11.08
CA PHE A 120 2.67 -11.62 10.02
C PHE A 120 4.11 -11.63 10.57
N HIS A 121 4.32 -12.20 11.75
CA HIS A 121 5.64 -12.25 12.37
C HIS A 121 6.68 -12.88 11.42
N ARG A 122 7.94 -12.45 11.53
CA ARG A 122 9.07 -12.88 10.70
C ARG A 122 8.88 -12.70 9.19
N GLY A 123 7.85 -11.98 8.74
CA GLY A 123 7.81 -11.50 7.36
C GLY A 123 8.92 -10.49 7.09
N LEU A 124 9.41 -10.37 5.85
CA LEU A 124 10.55 -9.52 5.48
C LEU A 124 10.45 -8.08 6.02
N MET A 125 9.25 -7.51 6.07
CA MET A 125 9.02 -6.15 6.59
C MET A 125 9.29 -6.02 8.10
N LEU A 126 9.21 -7.11 8.87
CA LEU A 126 9.40 -7.12 10.33
C LEU A 126 10.79 -7.56 10.76
N LEU A 127 11.66 -7.88 9.81
CA LEU A 127 13.07 -8.16 10.06
C LEU A 127 13.87 -6.85 10.01
N ASP A 128 14.96 -6.82 10.76
CA ASP A 128 15.82 -5.64 10.85
C ASP A 128 17.27 -5.93 10.45
N PHE A 129 17.97 -4.90 10.08
CA PHE A 129 19.43 -4.82 9.91
C PHE A 129 20.00 -5.98 9.08
N ASP A 130 20.94 -6.74 9.64
CA ASP A 130 21.68 -7.76 8.91
C ASP A 130 20.82 -8.99 8.56
N GLU A 131 19.88 -9.38 9.46
CA GLU A 131 18.92 -10.44 9.17
C GLU A 131 17.97 -10.04 8.01
N HIS A 132 17.48 -8.81 8.01
CA HIS A 132 16.68 -8.30 6.89
C HIS A 132 17.47 -8.32 5.58
N LEU A 133 18.72 -7.86 5.59
CA LEU A 133 19.55 -7.80 4.39
C LEU A 133 19.83 -9.20 3.83
N LEU A 134 20.09 -10.19 4.69
CA LEU A 134 20.26 -11.59 4.29
C LEU A 134 19.00 -12.13 3.63
N HIS A 135 17.86 -12.04 4.33
CA HIS A 135 16.59 -12.52 3.81
C HIS A 135 16.17 -11.81 2.52
N ARG A 136 16.41 -10.51 2.43
CA ARG A 136 16.14 -9.73 1.22
C ARG A 136 16.96 -10.21 0.02
N ARG A 137 18.25 -10.47 0.19
CA ARG A 137 19.11 -10.99 -0.89
C ARG A 137 18.63 -12.33 -1.40
N ILE A 138 18.34 -13.27 -0.52
CA ILE A 138 17.77 -14.58 -0.90
C ILE A 138 16.43 -14.39 -1.64
N MET A 139 15.55 -13.53 -1.12
CA MET A 139 14.22 -13.33 -1.70
C MET A 139 14.27 -12.67 -3.08
N GLN A 140 15.28 -11.86 -3.39
CA GLN A 140 15.45 -11.21 -4.71
C GLN A 140 15.49 -12.20 -5.87
N GLU A 141 15.97 -13.43 -5.65
CA GLU A 141 15.98 -14.50 -6.64
C GLU A 141 14.57 -14.85 -7.15
N ALA A 142 13.54 -14.66 -6.33
CA ALA A 142 12.16 -14.87 -6.71
C ALA A 142 11.54 -13.69 -7.48
N PHE A 143 12.27 -12.58 -7.64
CA PHE A 143 11.82 -11.36 -8.32
C PHE A 143 12.73 -10.93 -9.48
N THR A 144 13.50 -11.88 -10.03
CA THR A 144 14.29 -11.65 -11.26
C THR A 144 13.37 -11.43 -12.47
N ARG A 145 13.89 -10.79 -13.53
CA ARG A 145 13.10 -10.50 -14.74
C ARG A 145 12.46 -11.76 -15.33
N ASP A 146 13.18 -12.88 -15.38
CA ASP A 146 12.66 -14.16 -15.89
C ASP A 146 11.51 -14.70 -15.04
N ARG A 147 11.64 -14.60 -13.70
CA ARG A 147 10.56 -14.95 -12.77
C ARG A 147 9.34 -14.06 -12.97
N LEU A 148 9.54 -12.75 -13.11
CA LEU A 148 8.46 -11.80 -13.37
C LEU A 148 7.75 -12.10 -14.70
N ALA A 149 8.48 -12.45 -15.76
CA ALA A 149 7.89 -12.89 -17.02
C ALA A 149 7.05 -14.18 -16.85
N GLY A 150 7.53 -15.14 -16.04
CA GLY A 150 6.77 -16.33 -15.68
C GLY A 150 5.47 -16.00 -14.94
N TYR A 151 5.54 -15.10 -13.95
CA TYR A 151 4.35 -14.66 -13.22
C TYR A 151 3.35 -13.94 -14.11
N LEU A 152 3.83 -13.08 -15.01
CA LEU A 152 2.98 -12.36 -15.97
C LEU A 152 2.19 -13.34 -16.86
N ARG A 153 2.83 -14.40 -17.37
CA ARG A 153 2.13 -15.45 -18.14
C ARG A 153 1.03 -16.15 -17.34
N GLN A 154 1.22 -16.33 -16.02
CA GLN A 154 0.23 -16.98 -15.16
C GLN A 154 -0.94 -16.04 -14.81
N LEU A 155 -0.69 -14.77 -14.56
CA LEU A 155 -1.75 -13.83 -14.19
C LEU A 155 -2.64 -13.41 -15.36
N GLY A 156 -2.13 -13.43 -16.58
CA GLY A 156 -2.85 -12.96 -17.77
C GLY A 156 -4.22 -13.60 -17.99
N PRO A 157 -4.32 -14.93 -18.04
CA PRO A 157 -5.62 -15.60 -18.15
C PRO A 157 -6.58 -15.23 -17.02
N VAL A 158 -6.08 -15.12 -15.78
CA VAL A 158 -6.88 -14.75 -14.60
C VAL A 158 -7.45 -13.33 -14.75
N LEU A 159 -6.62 -12.38 -15.22
CA LEU A 159 -7.04 -11.02 -15.46
C LEU A 159 -8.09 -10.93 -16.57
N ARG A 160 -7.85 -11.60 -17.69
CA ARG A 160 -8.75 -11.61 -18.84
C ARG A 160 -10.13 -12.16 -18.49
N GLU A 161 -10.17 -13.34 -17.86
CA GLU A 161 -11.42 -13.97 -17.42
C GLU A 161 -12.13 -13.12 -16.35
N GLY A 162 -11.38 -12.64 -15.37
CA GLY A 162 -11.93 -11.86 -14.26
C GLY A 162 -12.50 -10.52 -14.70
N VAL A 163 -11.82 -9.78 -15.58
CA VAL A 163 -12.30 -8.51 -16.13
C VAL A 163 -13.53 -8.71 -17.00
N ALA A 164 -13.53 -9.75 -17.86
CA ALA A 164 -14.67 -10.07 -18.74
C ALA A 164 -15.95 -10.47 -17.96
N ALA A 165 -15.81 -10.93 -16.73
CA ALA A 165 -16.93 -11.35 -15.89
C ALA A 165 -17.61 -10.19 -15.10
N TRP A 166 -17.16 -8.95 -15.27
CA TRP A 166 -17.73 -7.84 -14.50
C TRP A 166 -19.10 -7.41 -14.98
N ASP A 167 -19.99 -7.09 -14.04
CA ASP A 167 -21.31 -6.50 -14.30
C ASP A 167 -21.16 -5.08 -14.85
N ALA A 168 -22.24 -4.57 -15.51
CA ALA A 168 -22.24 -3.22 -16.08
C ALA A 168 -22.13 -2.08 -15.03
N ARG A 169 -22.42 -2.34 -13.77
CA ARG A 169 -22.36 -1.36 -12.66
C ARG A 169 -21.70 -1.94 -11.41
N PRO A 170 -20.42 -2.30 -11.48
CA PRO A 170 -19.74 -2.87 -10.32
C PRO A 170 -19.41 -1.79 -9.29
N ARG A 171 -19.22 -2.21 -8.05
CA ARG A 171 -18.38 -1.50 -7.08
C ARG A 171 -16.94 -1.93 -7.34
N LEU A 172 -16.22 -1.12 -8.10
CA LEU A 172 -14.98 -1.54 -8.76
C LEU A 172 -13.87 -1.94 -7.79
N TYR A 173 -13.80 -1.32 -6.60
CA TYR A 173 -12.85 -1.72 -5.56
C TYR A 173 -13.03 -3.19 -5.15
N TRP A 174 -14.28 -3.64 -4.98
CA TRP A 174 -14.52 -5.02 -4.56
C TRP A 174 -14.26 -6.03 -5.67
N ALA A 175 -14.55 -5.65 -6.93
CA ALA A 175 -14.22 -6.46 -8.10
C ALA A 175 -12.70 -6.58 -8.27
N LEU A 176 -11.97 -5.47 -8.17
CA LEU A 176 -10.50 -5.46 -8.20
C LEU A 176 -9.92 -6.27 -7.04
N LYS A 177 -10.47 -6.11 -5.83
CA LYS A 177 -10.00 -6.85 -4.65
C LYS A 177 -10.13 -8.35 -4.79
N GLN A 178 -11.22 -8.83 -5.36
CA GLN A 178 -11.39 -10.26 -5.65
C GLN A 178 -10.37 -10.71 -6.71
N LEU A 179 -10.23 -9.95 -7.78
CA LEU A 179 -9.36 -10.29 -8.90
C LEU A 179 -7.87 -10.34 -8.49
N THR A 180 -7.38 -9.34 -7.74
CA THR A 180 -6.00 -9.35 -7.23
C THR A 180 -5.76 -10.48 -6.24
N LEU A 181 -6.78 -10.91 -5.49
CA LEU A 181 -6.68 -12.09 -4.63
C LEU A 181 -6.58 -13.40 -5.43
N ASP A 182 -7.32 -13.51 -6.53
CA ASP A 182 -7.25 -14.66 -7.43
C ASP A 182 -5.89 -14.72 -8.14
N VAL A 183 -5.36 -13.57 -8.58
CA VAL A 183 -4.00 -13.44 -9.13
C VAL A 183 -2.96 -13.89 -8.09
N ALA A 184 -3.03 -13.38 -6.85
CA ALA A 184 -2.08 -13.76 -5.81
C ALA A 184 -2.15 -15.27 -5.50
N THR A 185 -3.34 -15.86 -5.52
CA THR A 185 -3.54 -17.31 -5.32
C THR A 185 -2.88 -18.10 -6.44
N GLN A 186 -3.05 -17.70 -7.69
CA GLN A 186 -2.45 -18.36 -8.85
C GLN A 186 -0.92 -18.20 -8.87
N VAL A 187 -0.44 -16.96 -8.80
CA VAL A 187 0.98 -16.64 -9.00
C VAL A 187 1.84 -17.02 -7.79
N PHE A 188 1.31 -16.81 -6.58
CA PHE A 188 2.12 -17.05 -5.37
C PHE A 188 2.04 -18.49 -4.88
N MET A 189 0.89 -19.14 -5.03
CA MET A 189 0.71 -20.51 -4.53
C MET A 189 0.65 -21.58 -5.63
N GLY A 190 0.51 -21.17 -6.90
CA GLY A 190 0.29 -22.08 -8.02
C GLY A 190 -1.07 -22.79 -7.97
N MET A 191 -2.07 -22.17 -7.30
CA MET A 191 -3.39 -22.75 -7.13
C MET A 191 -4.39 -22.14 -8.10
N ARG A 192 -5.07 -23.00 -8.86
CA ARG A 192 -6.28 -22.58 -9.60
C ARG A 192 -7.47 -22.38 -8.65
N SER A 193 -8.45 -21.60 -9.09
CA SER A 193 -9.69 -21.38 -8.35
C SER A 193 -10.34 -22.71 -7.97
N SER A 194 -10.56 -22.93 -6.67
CA SER A 194 -11.13 -24.15 -6.10
C SER A 194 -11.71 -23.88 -4.71
N ALA A 195 -12.46 -24.82 -4.16
CA ALA A 195 -12.95 -24.74 -2.78
C ALA A 195 -11.81 -24.60 -1.76
N GLY A 196 -10.66 -25.26 -2.01
CA GLY A 196 -9.44 -25.13 -1.19
C GLY A 196 -8.86 -23.72 -1.26
N ALA A 197 -8.69 -23.15 -2.45
CA ALA A 197 -8.25 -21.79 -2.65
C ALA A 197 -9.16 -20.77 -1.93
N ALA A 198 -10.48 -20.95 -2.02
CA ALA A 198 -11.45 -20.10 -1.32
C ALA A 198 -11.31 -20.17 0.21
N ALA A 199 -10.97 -21.33 0.77
CA ALA A 199 -10.73 -21.47 2.21
C ALA A 199 -9.46 -20.72 2.65
N ILE A 200 -8.36 -20.85 1.89
CA ILE A 200 -7.10 -20.13 2.12
C ILE A 200 -7.34 -18.62 2.01
N ASN A 201 -8.05 -18.16 0.98
CA ASN A 201 -8.36 -16.76 0.77
C ASN A 201 -9.20 -16.18 1.94
N ARG A 202 -10.19 -16.93 2.45
CA ARG A 202 -10.94 -16.48 3.64
C ARG A 202 -10.06 -16.38 4.88
N ALA A 203 -9.17 -17.34 5.10
CA ALA A 203 -8.21 -17.33 6.22
C ALA A 203 -7.26 -16.14 6.11
N PHE A 204 -6.74 -15.88 4.92
CA PHE A 204 -5.90 -14.73 4.62
C PHE A 204 -6.62 -13.40 4.89
N VAL A 205 -7.81 -13.20 4.34
CA VAL A 205 -8.62 -11.99 4.57
C VAL A 205 -8.94 -11.79 6.05
N ALA A 206 -9.18 -12.87 6.80
CA ALA A 206 -9.38 -12.79 8.26
C ALA A 206 -8.12 -12.28 8.97
N SER A 207 -6.93 -12.78 8.59
CA SER A 207 -5.64 -12.34 9.15
C SER A 207 -5.33 -10.87 8.84
N VAL A 208 -5.59 -10.42 7.61
CA VAL A 208 -5.39 -9.02 7.19
C VAL A 208 -6.34 -8.05 7.90
N ARG A 209 -7.56 -8.47 8.19
CA ARG A 209 -8.56 -7.64 8.89
C ARG A 209 -8.38 -7.58 10.40
N ALA A 210 -7.70 -8.54 10.99
CA ALA A 210 -7.55 -8.66 12.43
C ALA A 210 -6.80 -7.49 13.09
N PRO A 211 -5.74 -6.91 12.52
CA PRO A 211 -5.07 -5.72 13.06
C PRO A 211 -5.99 -4.53 13.34
N THR A 212 -7.11 -4.41 12.62
CA THR A 212 -8.12 -3.35 12.83
C THR A 212 -9.12 -3.66 13.94
N ALA A 213 -8.94 -4.76 14.70
CA ALA A 213 -9.81 -5.10 15.81
C ALA A 213 -9.60 -4.14 16.98
N ILE A 214 -10.70 -3.62 17.55
CA ILE A 214 -10.68 -2.82 18.78
C ILE A 214 -10.30 -3.72 19.96
N VAL A 215 -10.90 -4.91 20.01
CA VAL A 215 -10.62 -5.92 21.05
C VAL A 215 -9.52 -6.84 20.52
N ARG A 216 -8.31 -6.71 21.08
CA ARG A 216 -7.08 -7.38 20.62
C ARG A 216 -6.71 -8.61 21.44
N PHE A 217 -7.71 -9.39 21.81
CA PHE A 217 -7.54 -10.72 22.40
C PHE A 217 -8.61 -11.70 21.86
N PRO A 218 -8.42 -13.02 21.96
CA PRO A 218 -9.22 -14.01 21.25
C PRO A 218 -10.61 -14.22 21.88
N VAL A 219 -11.51 -13.26 21.68
CA VAL A 219 -12.94 -13.42 22.01
C VAL A 219 -13.61 -14.28 20.92
N PRO A 220 -14.41 -15.31 21.28
CA PRO A 220 -15.18 -16.08 20.32
C PRO A 220 -16.03 -15.17 19.39
N GLY A 221 -15.96 -15.40 18.08
CA GLY A 221 -16.64 -14.56 17.07
C GLY A 221 -16.00 -13.20 16.78
N GLY A 222 -14.96 -12.81 17.53
CA GLY A 222 -14.24 -11.55 17.33
C GLY A 222 -13.27 -11.59 16.16
N ARG A 223 -12.98 -10.40 15.57
CA ARG A 223 -12.04 -10.27 14.44
C ARG A 223 -10.63 -10.77 14.79
N TRP A 224 -10.14 -10.50 16.00
CA TRP A 224 -8.83 -10.93 16.45
C TRP A 224 -8.73 -12.46 16.50
N ALA A 225 -9.73 -13.13 17.08
CA ALA A 225 -9.80 -14.60 17.14
C ALA A 225 -9.88 -15.21 15.73
N ALA A 226 -10.67 -14.61 14.83
CA ALA A 226 -10.77 -15.04 13.44
C ALA A 226 -9.43 -14.92 12.70
N GLY A 227 -8.67 -13.84 12.93
CA GLY A 227 -7.34 -13.65 12.36
C GLY A 227 -6.33 -14.68 12.84
N LEU A 228 -6.29 -14.97 14.16
CA LEU A 228 -5.43 -16.01 14.71
C LEU A 228 -5.78 -17.40 14.16
N ALA A 229 -7.06 -17.70 13.99
CA ALA A 229 -7.50 -18.95 13.37
C ALA A 229 -7.07 -19.00 11.89
N GLY A 230 -7.22 -17.88 11.16
CA GLY A 230 -6.75 -17.72 9.78
C GLY A 230 -5.24 -17.95 9.66
N ARG A 231 -4.44 -17.28 10.50
CA ARG A 231 -2.98 -17.47 10.53
C ARG A 231 -2.59 -18.94 10.74
N ARG A 232 -3.19 -19.63 11.70
CA ARG A 232 -2.93 -21.07 11.94
C ARG A 232 -3.31 -21.95 10.75
N LEU A 233 -4.38 -21.60 10.01
CA LEU A 233 -4.76 -22.35 8.81
C LEU A 233 -3.74 -22.13 7.69
N LEU A 234 -3.29 -20.91 7.47
CA LEU A 234 -2.24 -20.59 6.50
C LEU A 234 -0.93 -21.30 6.82
N GLU A 235 -0.48 -21.28 8.06
CA GLU A 235 0.72 -22.00 8.50
C GLU A 235 0.63 -23.51 8.22
N ARG A 236 -0.49 -24.12 8.57
CA ARG A 236 -0.71 -25.56 8.30
C ARG A 236 -0.67 -25.86 6.81
N TYR A 237 -1.33 -25.02 6.00
CA TYR A 237 -1.34 -25.17 4.55
C TYR A 237 0.07 -25.10 3.97
N PHE A 238 0.81 -24.03 4.26
CA PHE A 238 2.16 -23.83 3.72
C PHE A 238 3.12 -24.93 4.18
N ARG A 239 3.08 -25.32 5.48
CA ARG A 239 3.91 -26.43 5.99
C ARG A 239 3.59 -27.77 5.33
N ALA A 240 2.32 -28.08 5.10
CA ALA A 240 1.92 -29.31 4.44
C ALA A 240 2.31 -29.37 2.96
N THR A 241 2.32 -28.20 2.27
CA THR A 241 2.62 -28.12 0.84
C THR A 241 4.13 -27.98 0.57
N LEU A 242 4.90 -27.46 1.49
CA LEU A 242 6.32 -27.12 1.35
C LEU A 242 7.20 -28.30 0.86
N PRO A 243 7.08 -29.54 1.40
CA PRO A 243 7.90 -30.66 0.93
C PRO A 243 7.72 -30.94 -0.57
N ALA A 244 6.48 -30.90 -1.06
CA ALA A 244 6.19 -31.09 -2.48
C ALA A 244 6.79 -29.97 -3.34
N LYS A 245 6.71 -28.70 -2.88
CA LYS A 245 7.31 -27.55 -3.56
C LYS A 245 8.85 -27.62 -3.63
N ARG A 246 9.49 -28.16 -2.58
CA ARG A 246 10.95 -28.38 -2.57
C ARG A 246 11.38 -29.51 -3.52
N GLN A 247 10.55 -30.52 -3.75
CA GLN A 247 10.86 -31.66 -4.61
C GLN A 247 10.58 -31.38 -6.09
N ALA A 248 9.39 -30.85 -6.38
CA ALA A 248 8.92 -30.73 -7.77
C ALA A 248 9.41 -29.46 -8.48
N GLY A 249 9.81 -28.42 -7.73
CA GLY A 249 9.97 -27.10 -8.30
C GLY A 249 8.63 -26.50 -8.76
N GLY A 250 8.68 -25.45 -9.55
CA GLY A 250 7.49 -24.80 -10.14
C GLY A 250 7.76 -23.35 -10.48
N ASP A 251 6.82 -22.76 -11.23
CA ASP A 251 6.92 -21.39 -11.71
C ASP A 251 6.22 -20.37 -10.79
N ASP A 252 5.61 -20.83 -9.69
CA ASP A 252 4.99 -19.97 -8.68
C ASP A 252 6.01 -19.44 -7.67
N LEU A 253 5.63 -18.35 -6.96
CA LEU A 253 6.50 -17.70 -5.99
C LEU A 253 6.89 -18.60 -4.82
N PHE A 254 5.98 -19.47 -4.37
CA PHE A 254 6.27 -20.42 -3.28
C PHE A 254 7.39 -21.38 -3.69
N SER A 255 7.30 -21.96 -4.88
CA SER A 255 8.36 -22.82 -5.46
C SER A 255 9.67 -22.05 -5.62
N ALA A 256 9.61 -20.79 -6.09
CA ALA A 256 10.80 -19.95 -6.23
C ALA A 256 11.49 -19.74 -4.87
N LEU A 257 10.75 -19.41 -3.80
CA LEU A 257 11.32 -19.23 -2.46
C LEU A 257 11.90 -20.53 -1.88
N CYS A 258 11.31 -21.69 -2.18
CA CYS A 258 11.83 -22.98 -1.75
C CYS A 258 13.23 -23.27 -2.31
N HIS A 259 13.57 -22.70 -3.48
CA HIS A 259 14.83 -22.96 -4.20
C HIS A 259 15.78 -21.75 -4.18
N ALA A 260 15.34 -20.58 -3.75
CA ALA A 260 16.13 -19.36 -3.68
C ALA A 260 17.39 -19.57 -2.82
N ARG A 261 18.50 -18.93 -3.24
CA ARG A 261 19.79 -18.96 -2.55
C ARG A 261 20.36 -17.56 -2.47
N GLY A 262 21.04 -17.26 -1.37
CA GLY A 262 21.93 -16.11 -1.27
C GLY A 262 23.24 -16.34 -2.02
N ASP A 263 24.01 -15.27 -2.18
CA ASP A 263 25.30 -15.29 -2.88
C ASP A 263 26.31 -16.29 -2.26
N GLY A 264 26.23 -16.54 -0.95
CA GLY A 264 27.02 -17.53 -0.21
C GLY A 264 26.39 -18.92 -0.16
N GLY A 265 25.28 -19.17 -0.89
CA GLY A 265 24.55 -20.43 -0.88
C GLY A 265 23.56 -20.59 0.27
N GLU A 266 23.31 -19.53 1.06
CA GLU A 266 22.32 -19.51 2.13
C GLU A 266 20.93 -19.79 1.58
N ARG A 267 20.08 -20.42 2.40
CA ARG A 267 18.68 -20.76 2.05
C ARG A 267 17.76 -20.39 3.20
N PHE A 268 16.53 -20.14 2.86
CA PHE A 268 15.47 -20.03 3.85
C PHE A 268 15.23 -21.36 4.57
N THR A 269 15.05 -21.29 5.89
CA THR A 269 14.46 -22.39 6.67
C THR A 269 13.00 -22.60 6.27
N ASP A 270 12.41 -23.71 6.65
CA ASP A 270 10.99 -23.99 6.41
C ASP A 270 10.10 -22.95 7.10
N ASP A 271 10.49 -22.52 8.31
CA ASP A 271 9.79 -21.47 9.05
C ASP A 271 9.86 -20.12 8.35
N ASP A 272 11.01 -19.76 7.79
CA ASP A 272 11.16 -18.52 7.04
C ASP A 272 10.28 -18.51 5.79
N ILE A 273 10.26 -19.61 5.03
CA ILE A 273 9.42 -19.72 3.84
C ILE A 273 7.95 -19.55 4.20
N VAL A 274 7.45 -20.25 5.23
CA VAL A 274 6.06 -20.16 5.67
C VAL A 274 5.70 -18.72 6.05
N ASN A 275 6.55 -18.07 6.84
CA ASN A 275 6.33 -16.70 7.29
C ASN A 275 6.41 -15.70 6.14
N HIS A 276 7.37 -15.85 5.25
CA HIS A 276 7.49 -15.00 4.06
C HIS A 276 6.31 -15.17 3.11
N MET A 277 5.82 -16.39 2.87
CA MET A 277 4.64 -16.60 2.02
C MET A 277 3.40 -15.92 2.58
N ILE A 278 3.13 -16.04 3.88
CA ILE A 278 1.98 -15.38 4.51
C ILE A 278 2.14 -13.86 4.44
N PHE A 279 3.35 -13.33 4.64
CA PHE A 279 3.65 -11.92 4.53
C PHE A 279 3.50 -11.40 3.09
N LEU A 280 4.04 -12.10 2.10
CA LEU A 280 4.01 -11.68 0.69
C LEU A 280 2.58 -11.63 0.15
N MET A 281 1.71 -12.55 0.54
CA MET A 281 0.29 -12.49 0.21
C MET A 281 -0.34 -11.19 0.75
N MET A 282 0.00 -10.76 1.98
CA MET A 282 -0.50 -9.50 2.54
C MET A 282 0.04 -8.30 1.77
N ALA A 283 1.34 -8.30 1.49
CA ALA A 283 2.01 -7.14 0.89
C ALA A 283 1.51 -6.85 -0.54
N ALA A 284 1.27 -7.88 -1.34
CA ALA A 284 0.92 -7.74 -2.75
C ALA A 284 -0.56 -7.42 -2.98
N HIS A 285 -1.47 -8.04 -2.24
CA HIS A 285 -2.90 -8.00 -2.54
C HIS A 285 -3.52 -6.61 -2.34
N ASP A 286 -3.46 -6.06 -1.12
CA ASP A 286 -4.18 -4.81 -0.81
C ASP A 286 -3.55 -3.59 -1.49
N THR A 287 -2.24 -3.52 -1.61
CA THR A 287 -1.55 -2.39 -2.23
C THR A 287 -1.84 -2.29 -3.73
N THR A 288 -1.84 -3.42 -4.45
CA THR A 288 -2.23 -3.48 -5.87
C THR A 288 -3.70 -3.11 -6.05
N THR A 289 -4.60 -3.61 -5.20
CA THR A 289 -6.03 -3.26 -5.22
C THR A 289 -6.24 -1.76 -5.08
N ILE A 290 -5.60 -1.12 -4.10
CA ILE A 290 -5.73 0.32 -3.82
C ILE A 290 -5.19 1.14 -4.98
N THR A 291 -4.01 0.79 -5.49
CA THR A 291 -3.40 1.50 -6.61
C THR A 291 -4.26 1.39 -7.87
N SER A 292 -4.71 0.19 -8.22
CA SER A 292 -5.60 -0.02 -9.38
C SER A 292 -6.94 0.71 -9.23
N THR A 293 -7.47 0.80 -8.00
CA THR A 293 -8.68 1.57 -7.70
C THR A 293 -8.45 3.07 -7.89
N ALA A 294 -7.32 3.61 -7.44
CA ALA A 294 -6.96 5.01 -7.62
C ALA A 294 -6.78 5.33 -9.12
N VAL A 295 -6.07 4.47 -9.87
CA VAL A 295 -5.93 4.57 -11.34
C VAL A 295 -7.30 4.58 -12.01
N ALA A 296 -8.17 3.62 -11.67
CA ALA A 296 -9.49 3.53 -12.26
C ALA A 296 -10.37 4.75 -11.94
N TYR A 297 -10.30 5.30 -10.72
CA TYR A 297 -10.98 6.53 -10.34
C TYR A 297 -10.50 7.71 -11.17
N HIS A 298 -9.19 7.91 -11.30
CA HIS A 298 -8.64 9.03 -12.06
C HIS A 298 -8.97 8.91 -13.55
N LEU A 299 -8.88 7.73 -14.14
CA LEU A 299 -9.28 7.49 -15.53
C LEU A 299 -10.80 7.70 -15.74
N ALA A 300 -11.66 7.40 -14.75
CA ALA A 300 -13.09 7.69 -14.82
C ALA A 300 -13.40 9.19 -14.77
N LYS A 301 -12.55 9.99 -14.10
CA LYS A 301 -12.68 11.45 -13.98
C LYS A 301 -12.03 12.19 -15.15
N HIS A 302 -11.10 11.55 -15.85
CA HIS A 302 -10.28 12.12 -16.94
C HIS A 302 -10.40 11.25 -18.19
N PRO A 303 -11.52 11.35 -18.94
CA PRO A 303 -11.76 10.53 -20.14
C PRO A 303 -10.66 10.66 -21.19
N GLU A 304 -10.03 11.82 -21.31
CA GLU A 304 -8.92 12.08 -22.20
C GLU A 304 -7.70 11.18 -21.91
N TRP A 305 -7.40 10.97 -20.64
CA TRP A 305 -6.35 10.03 -20.20
C TRP A 305 -6.78 8.57 -20.38
N GLN A 306 -8.06 8.26 -20.14
CA GLN A 306 -8.59 6.91 -20.37
C GLN A 306 -8.46 6.51 -21.83
N GLU A 307 -8.78 7.42 -22.79
CA GLU A 307 -8.64 7.12 -24.23
C GLU A 307 -7.18 7.06 -24.65
N ARG A 308 -6.29 7.89 -24.09
CA ARG A 308 -4.84 7.82 -24.38
C ARG A 308 -4.25 6.47 -23.93
N VAL A 309 -4.52 6.04 -22.70
CA VAL A 309 -4.11 4.71 -22.18
C VAL A 309 -4.71 3.58 -23.01
N ARG A 310 -5.98 3.74 -23.44
CA ARG A 310 -6.65 2.78 -24.30
C ARG A 310 -5.97 2.67 -25.66
N ALA A 311 -5.63 3.79 -26.29
CA ALA A 311 -4.97 3.80 -27.61
C ALA A 311 -3.62 3.06 -27.54
N GLU A 312 -2.79 3.32 -26.51
CA GLU A 312 -1.54 2.59 -26.31
C GLU A 312 -1.79 1.08 -26.11
N SER A 313 -2.78 0.72 -25.28
CA SER A 313 -3.11 -0.67 -25.02
C SER A 313 -3.61 -1.42 -26.26
N LEU A 314 -4.36 -0.76 -27.14
CA LEU A 314 -4.82 -1.36 -28.40
C LEU A 314 -3.69 -1.52 -29.42
N ALA A 315 -2.69 -0.64 -29.38
CA ALA A 315 -1.53 -0.71 -30.28
C ALA A 315 -0.64 -1.95 -30.00
N LEU A 316 -0.69 -2.52 -28.78
CA LEU A 316 0.03 -3.76 -28.43
C LEU A 316 -0.58 -5.03 -29.04
N GLY A 317 -1.77 -4.95 -29.66
CA GLY A 317 -2.46 -6.11 -30.26
C GLY A 317 -3.34 -6.88 -29.27
N ASP A 318 -3.75 -8.09 -29.65
CA ASP A 318 -4.77 -8.88 -28.91
C ASP A 318 -4.19 -9.89 -27.93
N GLU A 319 -2.90 -10.18 -28.03
CA GLU A 319 -2.24 -11.11 -27.12
C GLU A 319 -1.95 -10.44 -25.75
N LEU A 320 -1.74 -11.27 -24.73
CA LEU A 320 -1.26 -10.75 -23.47
C LEU A 320 0.15 -10.17 -23.67
N PRO A 321 0.35 -8.89 -23.37
CA PRO A 321 1.65 -8.26 -23.55
C PRO A 321 2.70 -8.90 -22.63
N ASP A 322 3.91 -9.08 -23.13
CA ASP A 322 5.07 -9.43 -22.32
C ASP A 322 5.60 -8.22 -21.51
N LEU A 323 6.69 -8.41 -20.77
CA LEU A 323 7.25 -7.33 -19.96
C LEU A 323 7.75 -6.14 -20.80
N ASP A 324 8.33 -6.42 -21.98
CA ASP A 324 8.88 -5.38 -22.86
C ASP A 324 7.74 -4.56 -23.50
N ALA A 325 6.65 -5.20 -23.88
CA ALA A 325 5.45 -4.53 -24.37
C ALA A 325 4.77 -3.69 -23.25
N LEU A 326 4.66 -4.21 -22.04
CA LEU A 326 4.13 -3.44 -20.91
C LEU A 326 5.02 -2.23 -20.57
N ASP A 327 6.33 -2.31 -20.79
CA ASP A 327 7.24 -1.19 -20.58
C ASP A 327 6.99 -0.04 -21.57
N GLN A 328 6.40 -0.31 -22.76
CA GLN A 328 6.04 0.68 -23.77
C GLN A 328 4.76 1.48 -23.44
N LEU A 329 3.99 1.09 -22.43
CA LEU A 329 2.77 1.80 -22.02
C LEU A 329 3.12 3.07 -21.21
N GLU A 330 3.55 4.13 -21.91
CA GLU A 330 4.05 5.36 -21.29
C GLU A 330 2.94 6.16 -20.61
N ALA A 331 1.81 6.40 -21.27
CA ALA A 331 0.70 7.14 -20.66
C ALA A 331 0.15 6.42 -19.44
N LEU A 332 0.08 5.08 -19.50
CA LEU A 332 -0.34 4.29 -18.35
C LEU A 332 0.65 4.40 -17.20
N ASP A 333 1.96 4.38 -17.47
CA ASP A 333 3.00 4.55 -16.44
C ASP A 333 2.88 5.92 -15.73
N LEU A 334 2.67 7.00 -16.50
CA LEU A 334 2.44 8.34 -15.95
C LEU A 334 1.17 8.39 -15.08
N VAL A 335 0.08 7.78 -15.53
CA VAL A 335 -1.19 7.71 -14.78
C VAL A 335 -1.04 6.93 -13.48
N ILE A 336 -0.34 5.78 -13.50
CA ILE A 336 -0.08 4.98 -12.29
C ILE A 336 0.74 5.79 -11.30
N LYS A 337 1.82 6.44 -11.72
CA LYS A 337 2.69 7.25 -10.88
C LYS A 337 1.93 8.39 -10.20
N GLU A 338 1.12 9.13 -10.96
CA GLU A 338 0.32 10.23 -10.43
C GLU A 338 -0.79 9.73 -9.48
N SER A 339 -1.42 8.62 -9.81
CA SER A 339 -2.41 7.99 -8.93
C SER A 339 -1.82 7.57 -7.59
N MET A 340 -0.61 7.00 -7.58
CA MET A 340 0.11 6.65 -6.35
C MET A 340 0.61 7.87 -5.59
N ARG A 341 0.90 8.99 -6.27
CA ARG A 341 1.23 10.25 -5.61
C ARG A 341 0.02 10.79 -4.83
N LEU A 342 -1.13 10.84 -5.49
CA LEU A 342 -2.37 11.35 -4.88
C LEU A 342 -2.99 10.38 -3.86
N THR A 343 -2.76 9.09 -4.02
CA THR A 343 -3.26 8.06 -3.09
C THR A 343 -2.16 7.02 -2.86
N ALA A 344 -1.24 7.33 -1.93
CA ALA A 344 -0.22 6.37 -1.54
C ALA A 344 -0.90 5.14 -0.88
N PRO A 345 -0.67 3.91 -1.39
CA PRO A 345 -1.31 2.72 -0.85
C PRO A 345 -0.88 2.41 0.59
N VAL A 346 0.32 2.85 0.99
CA VAL A 346 0.80 2.78 2.39
C VAL A 346 1.07 4.21 2.87
N PRO A 347 0.12 4.85 3.57
CA PRO A 347 0.19 6.26 3.91
C PRO A 347 1.14 6.60 5.06
N SER A 348 1.62 5.61 5.78
CA SER A 348 2.52 5.75 6.92
C SER A 348 3.46 4.55 7.03
N LEU A 349 4.74 4.81 7.30
CA LEU A 349 5.75 3.78 7.54
C LEU A 349 6.18 3.86 9.02
N ALA A 350 5.79 2.85 9.80
CA ALA A 350 6.10 2.81 11.22
C ALA A 350 7.55 2.39 11.48
N ARG A 351 8.18 3.02 12.47
CA ARG A 351 9.53 2.72 12.96
C ARG A 351 9.57 2.84 14.49
N ARG A 352 10.63 2.35 15.09
CA ARG A 352 10.96 2.60 16.50
C ARG A 352 12.42 3.01 16.61
N ALA A 353 12.72 4.07 17.36
CA ALA A 353 14.08 4.43 17.70
C ALA A 353 14.66 3.35 18.65
N VAL A 354 15.79 2.73 18.28
CA VAL A 354 16.43 1.67 19.10
C VAL A 354 17.44 2.24 20.09
N ALA A 355 17.89 3.47 19.83
CA ALA A 355 18.79 4.24 20.68
C ALA A 355 18.38 5.72 20.64
N ASP A 356 18.94 6.51 21.57
CA ASP A 356 18.85 7.96 21.48
C ASP A 356 19.47 8.42 20.16
N THR A 357 18.71 9.23 19.42
CA THR A 357 19.11 9.64 18.07
C THR A 357 18.63 11.05 17.75
N GLU A 358 19.01 11.55 16.59
CA GLU A 358 18.58 12.85 16.10
C GLU A 358 17.94 12.75 14.71
N VAL A 359 17.00 13.66 14.42
CA VAL A 359 16.50 13.92 13.07
C VAL A 359 16.43 15.43 12.86
N LEU A 360 17.15 15.94 11.88
CA LEU A 360 17.19 17.36 11.52
C LEU A 360 17.42 18.27 12.74
N GLY A 361 18.37 17.91 13.61
CA GLY A 361 18.71 18.64 14.82
C GLY A 361 17.73 18.49 15.97
N HIS A 362 16.75 17.56 15.90
CA HIS A 362 15.80 17.28 16.98
C HIS A 362 16.14 15.96 17.68
N TYR A 363 16.10 15.99 19.01
CA TYR A 363 16.37 14.83 19.85
C TYR A 363 15.18 13.86 19.88
N LEU A 364 15.43 12.60 19.60
CA LEU A 364 14.49 11.49 19.73
C LEU A 364 15.06 10.47 20.74
N PRO A 365 14.40 10.27 21.89
CA PRO A 365 14.86 9.25 22.85
C PRO A 365 14.61 7.83 22.34
N ALA A 366 15.42 6.90 22.82
CA ALA A 366 15.24 5.46 22.60
C ALA A 366 13.81 5.02 22.93
N GLY A 367 13.28 4.05 22.19
CA GLY A 367 11.92 3.54 22.36
C GLY A 367 10.83 4.38 21.68
N THR A 368 11.15 5.58 21.16
CA THR A 368 10.18 6.45 20.48
C THR A 368 9.57 5.75 19.27
N LEU A 369 8.22 5.74 19.21
CA LEU A 369 7.49 5.35 18.01
C LEU A 369 7.58 6.47 16.98
N VAL A 370 7.85 6.10 15.73
CA VAL A 370 8.01 7.03 14.61
C VAL A 370 7.09 6.63 13.47
N SER A 371 6.40 7.60 12.90
CA SER A 371 5.61 7.49 11.67
C SER A 371 6.25 8.35 10.59
N VAL A 372 6.77 7.72 9.54
CA VAL A 372 7.25 8.43 8.35
C VAL A 372 6.07 8.58 7.39
N SER A 373 5.78 9.82 6.95
CA SER A 373 4.60 10.12 6.14
C SER A 373 4.95 10.41 4.67
N PRO A 374 4.80 9.44 3.75
CA PRO A 374 4.93 9.69 2.31
C PRO A 374 4.00 10.78 1.79
N ASN A 375 2.81 10.85 2.35
CA ASN A 375 1.76 11.76 1.89
C ASN A 375 2.20 13.23 1.92
N VAL A 376 2.92 13.66 2.96
CA VAL A 376 3.39 15.06 3.03
C VAL A 376 4.35 15.35 1.88
N ASN A 377 5.26 14.41 1.57
CA ASN A 377 6.20 14.56 0.46
C ASN A 377 5.47 14.67 -0.89
N HIS A 378 4.43 13.87 -1.07
CA HIS A 378 3.65 13.80 -2.30
C HIS A 378 2.76 15.04 -2.54
N TYR A 379 2.51 15.85 -1.51
CA TYR A 379 1.67 17.04 -1.59
C TYR A 379 2.42 18.34 -1.28
N SER A 380 3.73 18.30 -1.09
CA SER A 380 4.53 19.51 -0.85
C SER A 380 4.58 20.40 -2.08
N PRO A 381 4.16 21.67 -1.99
CA PRO A 381 4.21 22.61 -3.11
C PRO A 381 5.64 23.00 -3.53
N GLU A 382 6.64 22.70 -2.69
CA GLU A 382 8.07 22.86 -3.01
C GLU A 382 8.55 21.89 -4.09
N HIS A 383 7.90 20.73 -4.19
CA HIS A 383 8.27 19.65 -5.10
C HIS A 383 7.24 19.44 -6.22
N TRP A 384 5.98 19.81 -6.00
CA TRP A 384 4.86 19.52 -6.90
C TRP A 384 4.07 20.78 -7.21
N ARG A 385 4.02 21.17 -8.47
CA ARG A 385 3.17 22.27 -8.91
C ARG A 385 1.70 21.84 -8.83
N ASP A 386 0.83 22.68 -8.24
CA ASP A 386 -0.59 22.35 -8.05
C ASP A 386 -0.80 20.93 -7.45
N PRO A 387 -0.30 20.64 -6.24
CA PRO A 387 -0.14 19.28 -5.73
C PRO A 387 -1.46 18.49 -5.60
N HIS A 388 -2.61 19.17 -5.54
CA HIS A 388 -3.92 18.53 -5.44
C HIS A 388 -4.54 18.19 -6.81
N ARG A 389 -3.97 18.67 -7.89
CA ARG A 389 -4.46 18.41 -9.25
C ARG A 389 -3.89 17.09 -9.76
N PHE A 390 -4.77 16.28 -10.37
CA PHE A 390 -4.33 15.13 -11.15
C PHE A 390 -3.70 15.60 -12.46
N ASP A 391 -2.43 15.34 -12.64
CA ASP A 391 -1.62 15.78 -13.76
C ASP A 391 -0.47 14.81 -14.03
N PRO A 392 -0.70 13.71 -14.77
CA PRO A 392 0.32 12.71 -15.04
C PRO A 392 1.57 13.25 -15.75
N GLU A 393 1.43 14.33 -16.53
CA GLU A 393 2.56 14.94 -17.28
C GLU A 393 3.68 15.46 -16.36
N ARG A 394 3.44 15.60 -15.04
CA ARG A 394 4.50 15.97 -14.10
C ARG A 394 5.63 14.93 -13.97
N PHE A 395 5.36 13.68 -14.38
CA PHE A 395 6.35 12.60 -14.44
C PHE A 395 7.01 12.45 -15.81
N ALA A 396 6.50 13.13 -16.86
CA ALA A 396 7.06 13.10 -18.19
C ALA A 396 8.47 13.73 -18.25
N GLU A 397 9.26 13.35 -19.25
CA GLU A 397 10.67 13.72 -19.36
C GLU A 397 10.91 15.24 -19.29
N GLY A 398 10.00 16.04 -19.88
CA GLY A 398 10.11 17.51 -19.89
C GLY A 398 9.86 18.19 -18.54
N ARG A 399 9.29 17.49 -17.53
CA ARG A 399 8.97 18.07 -16.21
C ARG A 399 9.69 17.41 -15.06
N ARG A 400 9.63 16.08 -14.97
CA ARG A 400 10.32 15.27 -13.96
C ARG A 400 10.26 15.83 -12.54
N GLU A 401 9.06 16.29 -12.10
CA GLU A 401 8.87 16.83 -10.74
C GLU A 401 9.24 15.81 -9.66
N ASP A 402 9.10 14.51 -9.96
CA ASP A 402 9.54 13.40 -9.11
C ASP A 402 11.04 13.37 -8.82
N LYS A 403 11.86 14.10 -9.58
CA LYS A 403 13.32 14.18 -9.42
C LYS A 403 13.78 15.41 -8.65
N SER A 404 12.86 16.30 -8.24
CA SER A 404 13.20 17.47 -7.43
C SER A 404 13.89 17.12 -6.11
N HIS A 405 13.56 15.97 -5.54
CA HIS A 405 14.25 15.34 -4.41
C HIS A 405 14.05 13.81 -4.45
N ARG A 406 15.06 13.04 -3.98
CA ARG A 406 15.01 11.56 -3.99
C ARG A 406 13.78 10.97 -3.29
N TYR A 407 13.25 11.65 -2.29
CA TYR A 407 12.09 11.26 -1.51
C TYR A 407 10.85 12.14 -1.75
N ALA A 408 10.84 12.96 -2.80
CA ALA A 408 9.64 13.69 -3.20
C ALA A 408 8.51 12.73 -3.61
N TRP A 409 8.86 11.66 -4.36
CA TRP A 409 7.96 10.59 -4.75
C TRP A 409 8.44 9.24 -4.22
N MET A 410 7.67 8.62 -3.31
CA MET A 410 8.12 7.43 -2.60
C MET A 410 7.00 6.43 -2.23
N PRO A 411 6.10 6.08 -3.16
CA PRO A 411 4.99 5.16 -2.85
C PRO A 411 5.48 3.74 -2.52
N PHE A 412 6.70 3.41 -2.89
CA PHE A 412 7.38 2.14 -2.61
C PHE A 412 8.35 2.20 -1.42
N GLY A 413 8.26 3.25 -0.60
CA GLY A 413 9.20 3.47 0.50
C GLY A 413 10.61 3.81 0.03
N GLY A 414 11.62 3.51 0.85
CA GLY A 414 13.02 3.83 0.57
C GLY A 414 14.00 3.11 1.48
N GLY A 415 15.31 3.33 1.23
CA GLY A 415 16.38 2.70 1.98
C GLY A 415 16.41 1.18 1.82
N ALA A 416 16.91 0.49 2.83
CA ALA A 416 17.04 -0.97 2.82
C ALA A 416 15.68 -1.68 2.68
N HIS A 417 14.61 -1.10 3.22
CA HIS A 417 13.24 -1.63 3.18
C HIS A 417 12.41 -1.13 2.00
N LYS A 418 13.02 -0.60 0.94
CA LYS A 418 12.30 -0.30 -0.30
C LYS A 418 11.55 -1.55 -0.80
N CYS A 419 10.34 -1.37 -1.32
CA CYS A 419 9.48 -2.47 -1.79
C CYS A 419 10.25 -3.44 -2.71
N ILE A 420 10.28 -4.73 -2.34
CA ILE A 420 10.92 -5.77 -3.14
C ILE A 420 10.06 -6.14 -4.35
N GLY A 421 8.74 -6.05 -4.20
CA GLY A 421 7.77 -6.36 -5.26
C GLY A 421 7.45 -5.19 -6.19
N LEU A 422 8.24 -4.11 -6.21
CA LEU A 422 7.98 -2.91 -7.01
C LEU A 422 7.68 -3.26 -8.49
N HIS A 423 8.55 -4.01 -9.12
CA HIS A 423 8.41 -4.37 -10.54
C HIS A 423 7.22 -5.30 -10.75
N PHE A 424 7.04 -6.32 -9.89
CA PHE A 424 5.87 -7.20 -9.96
C PHE A 424 4.55 -6.41 -9.87
N GLY A 425 4.42 -5.54 -8.86
CA GLY A 425 3.22 -4.73 -8.67
C GLY A 425 2.94 -3.77 -9.83
N MET A 426 3.99 -3.15 -10.40
CA MET A 426 3.83 -2.28 -11.57
C MET A 426 3.35 -3.07 -12.79
N TYR A 427 3.92 -4.24 -13.07
CA TYR A 427 3.49 -5.08 -14.20
C TYR A 427 2.08 -5.65 -13.99
N GLU A 428 1.74 -6.06 -12.77
CA GLU A 428 0.39 -6.52 -12.43
C GLU A 428 -0.65 -5.42 -12.68
N ILE A 429 -0.39 -4.18 -12.21
CA ILE A 429 -1.28 -3.04 -12.43
C ILE A 429 -1.38 -2.69 -13.91
N LYS A 430 -0.24 -2.66 -14.63
CA LYS A 430 -0.23 -2.38 -16.07
C LYS A 430 -1.04 -3.42 -16.86
N ALA A 431 -0.83 -4.71 -16.59
CA ALA A 431 -1.57 -5.80 -17.24
C ALA A 431 -3.07 -5.74 -16.93
N LEU A 432 -3.43 -5.45 -15.66
CA LEU A 432 -4.83 -5.31 -15.24
C LEU A 432 -5.51 -4.13 -15.94
N VAL A 433 -4.91 -2.95 -15.94
CA VAL A 433 -5.49 -1.76 -16.57
C VAL A 433 -5.53 -1.89 -18.09
N HIS A 434 -4.52 -2.53 -18.69
CA HIS A 434 -4.53 -2.92 -20.10
C HIS A 434 -5.78 -3.74 -20.47
N GLU A 435 -6.08 -4.80 -19.71
CA GLU A 435 -7.29 -5.60 -19.93
C GLU A 435 -8.58 -4.77 -19.69
N MET A 436 -8.59 -3.92 -18.68
CA MET A 436 -9.75 -3.04 -18.40
C MET A 436 -10.06 -2.09 -19.56
N VAL A 437 -9.09 -1.33 -20.04
CA VAL A 437 -9.31 -0.32 -21.10
C VAL A 437 -9.62 -0.95 -22.46
N ARG A 438 -9.19 -2.17 -22.70
CA ARG A 438 -9.53 -2.92 -23.92
C ARG A 438 -10.98 -3.36 -23.93
N ASN A 439 -11.48 -3.82 -22.78
CA ASN A 439 -12.84 -4.37 -22.65
C ASN A 439 -13.90 -3.29 -22.42
N TYR A 440 -13.54 -2.22 -21.68
CA TYR A 440 -14.50 -1.24 -21.19
C TYR A 440 -14.03 0.20 -21.34
N ARG A 441 -15.01 1.10 -21.45
CA ARG A 441 -14.95 2.48 -21.00
C ARG A 441 -15.74 2.58 -19.70
N TRP A 442 -15.28 3.37 -18.75
CA TRP A 442 -16.01 3.54 -17.50
C TRP A 442 -16.05 5.01 -17.07
N SER A 443 -17.08 5.35 -16.32
CA SER A 443 -17.30 6.70 -15.86
C SER A 443 -17.89 6.73 -14.47
N VAL A 444 -17.76 7.89 -13.84
CA VAL A 444 -18.46 8.29 -12.61
C VAL A 444 -19.13 9.64 -12.85
N PRO A 445 -20.19 10.02 -12.09
CA PRO A 445 -20.78 11.35 -12.18
C PRO A 445 -19.72 12.45 -12.00
N ARG A 446 -19.87 13.60 -12.68
CA ARG A 446 -18.94 14.73 -12.55
C ARG A 446 -18.80 15.23 -11.11
N SER A 447 -19.89 15.21 -10.34
CA SER A 447 -19.93 15.60 -8.93
C SER A 447 -19.38 14.53 -7.97
N TYR A 448 -19.10 13.30 -8.46
CA TYR A 448 -18.58 12.24 -7.63
C TYR A 448 -17.15 12.53 -7.20
N HIS A 449 -16.90 12.40 -5.89
CA HIS A 449 -15.56 12.44 -5.28
C HIS A 449 -15.40 11.20 -4.43
N ILE A 450 -14.32 10.46 -4.67
CA ILE A 450 -14.00 9.28 -3.87
C ILE A 450 -13.66 9.69 -2.43
N HIS A 451 -14.28 9.00 -1.46
CA HIS A 451 -13.95 9.15 -0.05
C HIS A 451 -13.15 7.94 0.42
N TRP A 452 -11.93 8.18 0.89
CA TRP A 452 -11.05 7.16 1.42
C TRP A 452 -11.19 7.03 2.95
N ASP A 453 -11.34 5.80 3.44
CA ASP A 453 -11.21 5.45 4.86
C ASP A 453 -9.75 5.06 5.15
N TYR A 454 -9.12 5.76 6.09
CA TYR A 454 -7.72 5.56 6.47
C TYR A 454 -7.56 4.82 7.81
N VAL A 455 -8.55 4.04 8.25
CA VAL A 455 -8.44 3.23 9.48
C VAL A 455 -7.27 2.23 9.39
N SER A 456 -6.94 1.78 8.20
CA SER A 456 -5.72 1.00 7.90
C SER A 456 -5.09 1.50 6.60
N LEU A 457 -5.04 0.69 5.57
CA LEU A 457 -4.73 1.14 4.21
C LEU A 457 -5.96 1.84 3.61
N PRO A 458 -5.80 2.77 2.65
CA PRO A 458 -6.91 3.52 2.07
C PRO A 458 -7.95 2.60 1.39
N VAL A 459 -9.20 2.67 1.82
CA VAL A 459 -10.31 1.92 1.21
C VAL A 459 -11.41 2.91 0.83
N PRO A 460 -11.93 2.89 -0.42
CA PRO A 460 -13.06 3.74 -0.76
C PRO A 460 -14.31 3.31 -0.01
N VAL A 461 -14.95 4.25 0.70
CA VAL A 461 -16.07 3.99 1.60
C VAL A 461 -17.24 3.30 0.90
N ASP A 462 -17.53 3.72 -0.33
CA ASP A 462 -18.63 3.19 -1.15
C ASP A 462 -18.20 2.10 -2.16
N GLY A 463 -16.90 1.75 -2.19
CA GLY A 463 -16.34 0.74 -3.08
C GLY A 463 -16.17 1.20 -4.53
N LEU A 464 -16.20 2.51 -4.81
CA LEU A 464 -16.07 3.10 -6.15
C LEU A 464 -17.12 2.56 -7.13
N PRO A 465 -18.40 2.97 -7.04
CA PRO A 465 -19.41 2.60 -8.01
C PRO A 465 -19.12 3.27 -9.36
N VAL A 466 -18.99 2.48 -10.42
CA VAL A 466 -18.77 2.96 -11.78
C VAL A 466 -19.82 2.42 -12.74
N GLN A 467 -19.99 3.09 -13.87
CA GLN A 467 -20.77 2.59 -15.00
C GLN A 467 -19.78 2.13 -16.08
N LEU A 468 -19.84 0.84 -16.42
CA LEU A 468 -19.08 0.24 -17.52
C LEU A 468 -19.89 0.28 -18.82
N ALA A 469 -19.21 0.58 -19.93
CA ALA A 469 -19.71 0.42 -21.27
C ALA A 469 -18.74 -0.43 -22.06
N ALA A 470 -19.23 -1.46 -22.78
CA ALA A 470 -18.37 -2.28 -23.62
C ALA A 470 -17.60 -1.43 -24.64
N ALA A 471 -16.35 -1.71 -24.83
CA ALA A 471 -15.45 -0.89 -25.67
C ALA A 471 -15.84 -0.82 -27.15
N GLY A 472 -16.59 -1.83 -27.65
CA GLY A 472 -17.11 -1.90 -29.02
C GLY A 472 -18.46 -1.21 -29.24
N SER A 473 -19.17 -0.77 -28.19
CA SER A 473 -20.40 -0.01 -28.36
C SER A 473 -20.04 1.43 -28.75
N GLY A 474 -20.24 1.80 -30.01
CA GLY A 474 -19.93 3.09 -30.60
C GLY A 474 -20.40 4.25 -29.72
N SER A 475 -19.65 5.33 -29.73
CA SER A 475 -19.83 6.57 -28.97
C SER A 475 -21.20 7.23 -29.22
N ARG A 476 -22.27 6.68 -28.66
CA ARG A 476 -23.48 7.47 -28.44
C ARG A 476 -23.25 8.27 -27.16
N GLY A 477 -23.12 9.58 -27.37
CA GLY A 477 -22.75 10.60 -26.41
C GLY A 477 -23.06 10.30 -24.94
N PHE A 478 -22.01 10.07 -24.15
CA PHE A 478 -22.05 10.12 -22.70
C PHE A 478 -22.05 11.60 -22.24
N HIS A 479 -23.14 12.31 -22.50
CA HIS A 479 -23.46 13.56 -21.82
C HIS A 479 -24.40 13.21 -20.67
N GLY A 480 -23.83 12.90 -19.51
CA GLY A 480 -24.59 12.77 -18.28
C GLY A 480 -25.26 14.08 -17.90
N ARG A 481 -26.56 14.02 -17.70
CA ARG A 481 -27.37 15.08 -17.09
C ARG A 481 -26.99 15.27 -15.62
#